data_a45d18d57f8dfa0aa572c0e7a793db57
#
_entry.id   a45d18d57f8dfa0aa572c0e7a793db57
#
_cell.length_a   1.000
_cell.length_b   1.000
_cell.length_c   1.000
_cell.angle_alpha   90.00
_cell.angle_beta   90.00
_cell.angle_gamma   90.00
#
_symmetry.space_group_name_H-M   'P 1'
#
loop_
_entity.id
_entity.type
_entity.pdbx_description
1 polymer ?
#
loop_
_entity_poly.entity_id
_entity_poly.type
_entity_poly.pdbx_seq_one_letter_code
_entity_poly.pdbx_strand_id
1 'polypeptide(L)'
;MTVMPEATLTSTRLVSVVLGTYNERETLAKLVPAIESIFEENRTSCEIVVVDDNSPDGTSALVRELGMKYGNVRLLWRPEKMGPGSAHADGYRAAKGDIIIGMDTDFSHDPYDIPRFLAKIDEGYDIVQASRYIKGGTYEVNSFRTWKKKMASKFGNVLIAFLSRVPVHDFTTSFRAVRRGVVENVKTESSGNSFFMEFLVKAHRKRYRMIEIPIVFKDRVIGKSKLKLGRQSLRMLRDLAKLCFR
;
A
#
# COMPACT_ATOMS: atom_id res chain seq x y z
N MET A 1 42.62 -11.00 21.41
CA MET A 1 41.39 -10.21 21.34
C MET A 1 41.23 -9.73 19.91
N THR A 2 40.46 -10.48 19.14
CA THR A 2 40.20 -10.15 17.74
C THR A 2 38.97 -9.23 17.70
N VAL A 3 39.18 -7.98 17.39
CA VAL A 3 38.12 -6.99 17.22
C VAL A 3 37.39 -7.36 15.92
N MET A 4 36.16 -7.82 16.06
CA MET A 4 35.25 -7.99 14.92
C MET A 4 34.98 -6.61 14.30
N PRO A 5 35.05 -6.44 12.99
CA PRO A 5 34.72 -5.16 12.38
C PRO A 5 33.21 -4.93 12.56
N GLU A 6 32.86 -3.79 13.19
CA GLU A 6 31.51 -3.24 13.14
C GLU A 6 31.08 -3.09 11.68
N ALA A 7 30.13 -3.92 11.27
CA ALA A 7 29.47 -3.75 9.99
C ALA A 7 28.63 -2.47 10.03
N THR A 8 29.25 -1.37 9.65
CA THR A 8 28.59 -0.09 9.45
C THR A 8 27.74 -0.21 8.16
N LEU A 9 26.59 -0.84 8.27
CA LEU A 9 25.55 -0.80 7.25
C LEU A 9 24.81 0.54 7.39
N THR A 10 25.43 1.62 6.97
CA THR A 10 24.71 2.83 6.60
C THR A 10 24.02 2.56 5.27
N SER A 11 22.85 1.93 5.33
CA SER A 11 21.98 1.86 4.17
C SER A 11 21.53 3.27 3.83
N THR A 12 22.15 3.87 2.84
CA THR A 12 21.79 5.18 2.28
C THR A 12 20.48 5.16 1.48
N ARG A 13 19.73 4.05 1.55
CA ARG A 13 18.48 3.90 0.80
C ARG A 13 17.38 4.77 1.39
N LEU A 14 16.65 5.45 0.53
CA LEU A 14 15.45 6.18 0.88
C LEU A 14 14.22 5.29 0.72
N VAL A 15 13.30 5.30 1.68
CA VAL A 15 12.01 4.62 1.60
C VAL A 15 10.90 5.66 1.49
N SER A 16 10.04 5.55 0.49
CA SER A 16 8.85 6.40 0.35
C SER A 16 7.62 5.67 0.86
N VAL A 17 6.90 6.26 1.82
CA VAL A 17 5.57 5.78 2.24
C VAL A 17 4.50 6.60 1.54
N VAL A 18 3.65 5.95 0.75
CA VAL A 18 2.57 6.57 -0.02
C VAL A 18 1.23 6.32 0.66
N LEU A 19 0.56 7.40 1.02
CA LEU A 19 -0.71 7.43 1.74
C LEU A 19 -1.78 8.12 0.87
N GLY A 20 -2.72 7.36 0.32
CA GLY A 20 -3.87 7.92 -0.40
C GLY A 20 -4.98 8.32 0.56
N THR A 21 -5.45 9.58 0.53
CA THR A 21 -6.37 10.13 1.51
C THR A 21 -7.60 10.80 0.93
N TYR A 22 -8.70 10.71 1.67
CA TYR A 22 -9.88 11.55 1.49
C TYR A 22 -10.68 11.65 2.79
N ASN A 23 -10.64 12.80 3.46
CA ASN A 23 -11.22 13.02 4.79
C ASN A 23 -10.62 12.10 5.86
N GLU A 24 -9.30 12.19 6.04
CA GLU A 24 -8.53 11.36 6.97
C GLU A 24 -7.63 12.21 7.91
N ARG A 25 -8.05 13.44 8.22
CA ARG A 25 -7.29 14.37 9.06
C ARG A 25 -6.95 13.78 10.42
N GLU A 26 -7.93 13.20 11.12
CA GLU A 26 -7.73 12.65 12.47
C GLU A 26 -6.80 11.44 12.49
N THR A 27 -6.91 10.60 11.47
CA THR A 27 -6.06 9.41 11.31
C THR A 27 -4.64 9.77 10.94
N LEU A 28 -4.43 10.69 10.01
CA LEU A 28 -3.09 11.15 9.60
C LEU A 28 -2.35 11.84 10.74
N ALA A 29 -3.05 12.59 11.61
CA ALA A 29 -2.44 13.22 12.79
C ALA A 29 -1.77 12.21 13.73
N LYS A 30 -2.17 10.94 13.69
CA LYS A 30 -1.60 9.83 14.48
C LYS A 30 -0.70 8.92 13.66
N LEU A 31 -1.08 8.65 12.40
CA LEU A 31 -0.36 7.70 11.55
C LEU A 31 1.00 8.22 11.11
N VAL A 32 1.09 9.51 10.73
CA VAL A 32 2.37 10.08 10.28
C VAL A 32 3.42 10.06 11.41
N PRO A 33 3.13 10.52 12.65
CA PRO A 33 4.08 10.37 13.74
C PRO A 33 4.48 8.92 14.05
N ALA A 34 3.55 7.96 13.93
CA ALA A 34 3.86 6.54 14.14
C ALA A 34 4.82 6.02 13.06
N ILE A 35 4.62 6.39 11.79
CA ILE A 35 5.54 6.03 10.70
C ILE A 35 6.91 6.66 10.95
N GLU A 36 6.99 7.94 11.30
CA GLU A 36 8.26 8.62 11.59
C GLU A 36 9.05 7.89 12.70
N SER A 37 8.38 7.55 13.84
CA SER A 37 9.00 6.79 14.93
C SER A 37 9.59 5.46 14.48
N ILE A 38 8.86 4.72 13.62
CA ILE A 38 9.32 3.43 13.09
C ILE A 38 10.60 3.61 12.26
N PHE A 39 10.68 4.62 11.41
CA PHE A 39 11.86 4.86 10.59
C PHE A 39 13.04 5.38 11.41
N GLU A 40 12.79 6.21 12.44
CA GLU A 40 13.81 6.68 13.38
C GLU A 40 14.40 5.51 14.18
N GLU A 41 13.56 4.65 14.78
CA GLU A 41 13.97 3.47 15.53
C GLU A 41 14.80 2.49 14.67
N ASN A 42 14.46 2.36 13.38
CA ASN A 42 15.18 1.50 12.45
C ASN A 42 16.33 2.22 11.71
N ARG A 43 16.64 3.47 12.05
CA ARG A 43 17.71 4.28 11.43
C ARG A 43 17.66 4.27 9.91
N THR A 44 16.48 4.33 9.35
CA THR A 44 16.23 4.29 7.89
C THR A 44 15.67 5.63 7.42
N SER A 45 16.24 6.20 6.36
CA SER A 45 15.72 7.44 5.78
C SER A 45 14.38 7.21 5.11
N CYS A 46 13.41 8.08 5.38
CA CYS A 46 12.10 8.01 4.75
C CYS A 46 11.63 9.36 4.20
N GLU A 47 10.69 9.30 3.26
CA GLU A 47 9.75 10.36 2.92
C GLU A 47 8.33 9.83 3.01
N ILE A 48 7.39 10.68 3.39
CA ILE A 48 5.96 10.36 3.40
C ILE A 48 5.26 11.21 2.35
N VAL A 49 4.68 10.55 1.35
CA VAL A 49 3.92 11.20 0.27
C VAL A 49 2.43 11.01 0.52
N VAL A 50 1.76 12.05 0.99
CA VAL A 50 0.32 12.05 1.20
C VAL A 50 -0.39 12.57 -0.03
N VAL A 51 -1.19 11.73 -0.67
CA VAL A 51 -1.98 12.07 -1.87
C VAL A 51 -3.40 12.39 -1.42
N ASP A 52 -3.76 13.66 -1.46
CA ASP A 52 -5.07 14.15 -0.98
C ASP A 52 -6.02 14.51 -2.13
N ASP A 53 -7.18 13.87 -2.14
CA ASP A 53 -8.26 14.02 -3.11
C ASP A 53 -9.18 15.22 -2.80
N ASN A 54 -8.59 16.39 -2.53
CA ASN A 54 -9.32 17.63 -2.19
C ASN A 54 -10.25 17.44 -0.99
N SER A 55 -9.70 17.00 0.13
CA SER A 55 -10.45 16.76 1.36
C SER A 55 -10.99 18.07 1.96
N PRO A 56 -12.30 18.17 2.22
CA PRO A 56 -12.88 19.37 2.85
C PRO A 56 -12.67 19.47 4.37
N ASP A 57 -12.17 18.41 5.04
CA ASP A 57 -11.99 18.33 6.49
C ASP A 57 -10.70 18.97 7.03
N GLY A 58 -9.93 19.62 6.15
CA GLY A 58 -8.63 20.21 6.50
C GLY A 58 -7.45 19.23 6.48
N THR A 59 -7.61 18.03 5.89
CA THR A 59 -6.52 17.07 5.70
C THR A 59 -5.28 17.71 5.04
N SER A 60 -5.46 18.45 3.93
CA SER A 60 -4.36 19.12 3.24
C SER A 60 -3.61 20.15 4.10
N ALA A 61 -4.32 20.89 4.97
CA ALA A 61 -3.70 21.84 5.89
C ALA A 61 -2.83 21.11 6.93
N LEU A 62 -3.36 20.05 7.54
CA LEU A 62 -2.61 19.21 8.47
C LEU A 62 -1.33 18.63 7.81
N VAL A 63 -1.41 18.13 6.57
CA VAL A 63 -0.24 17.56 5.89
C VAL A 63 0.86 18.60 5.66
N ARG A 64 0.49 19.86 5.38
CA ARG A 64 1.48 20.95 5.28
C ARG A 64 2.13 21.26 6.65
N GLU A 65 1.35 21.25 7.74
CA GLU A 65 1.87 21.40 9.11
C GLU A 65 2.85 20.26 9.46
N LEU A 66 2.49 19.02 9.14
CA LEU A 66 3.38 17.86 9.32
C LEU A 66 4.64 17.98 8.46
N GLY A 67 4.52 18.51 7.24
CA GLY A 67 5.66 18.80 6.36
C GLY A 67 6.63 19.82 6.95
N MET A 68 6.12 20.87 7.57
CA MET A 68 6.94 21.85 8.29
C MET A 68 7.61 21.24 9.54
N LYS A 69 6.92 20.34 10.23
CA LYS A 69 7.41 19.70 11.46
C LYS A 69 8.52 18.67 11.20
N TYR A 70 8.34 17.80 10.20
CA TYR A 70 9.22 16.67 9.96
C TYR A 70 10.21 16.88 8.79
N GLY A 71 9.90 17.79 7.87
CA GLY A 71 10.76 18.10 6.71
C GLY A 71 10.69 17.10 5.55
N ASN A 72 10.22 15.89 5.79
CA ASN A 72 10.16 14.78 4.82
C ASN A 72 8.73 14.35 4.44
N VAL A 73 7.71 15.03 4.96
CA VAL A 73 6.29 14.80 4.63
C VAL A 73 5.87 15.74 3.51
N ARG A 74 5.36 15.20 2.41
CA ARG A 74 4.95 15.96 1.23
C ARG A 74 3.48 15.75 0.90
N LEU A 75 2.79 16.84 0.58
CA LEU A 75 1.45 16.83 0.02
C LEU A 75 1.48 16.75 -1.50
N LEU A 76 0.81 15.74 -2.05
CA LEU A 76 0.40 15.70 -3.45
C LEU A 76 -1.12 15.96 -3.51
N TRP A 77 -1.49 17.22 -3.70
CA TRP A 77 -2.88 17.61 -3.78
C TRP A 77 -3.46 17.32 -5.15
N ARG A 78 -4.70 16.80 -5.20
CA ARG A 78 -5.45 16.55 -6.43
C ARG A 78 -6.78 17.32 -6.40
N PRO A 79 -7.25 17.89 -7.53
CA PRO A 79 -8.41 18.79 -7.53
C PRO A 79 -9.74 18.08 -7.23
N GLU A 80 -9.81 16.76 -7.47
CA GLU A 80 -11.03 15.98 -7.33
C GLU A 80 -10.78 14.55 -6.80
N LYS A 81 -11.86 13.92 -6.33
CA LYS A 81 -11.82 12.56 -5.79
C LYS A 81 -11.73 11.52 -6.90
N MET A 82 -10.53 10.99 -7.13
CA MET A 82 -10.24 9.98 -8.14
C MET A 82 -10.15 8.55 -7.58
N GLY A 83 -10.13 8.40 -6.26
CA GLY A 83 -10.16 7.12 -5.56
C GLY A 83 -8.78 6.55 -5.20
N PRO A 84 -8.74 5.51 -4.33
CA PRO A 84 -7.52 5.06 -3.67
C PRO A 84 -6.47 4.51 -4.64
N GLY A 85 -6.84 3.70 -5.62
CA GLY A 85 -5.87 3.15 -6.57
C GLY A 85 -5.21 4.23 -7.44
N SER A 86 -5.97 5.24 -7.87
CA SER A 86 -5.42 6.40 -8.59
C SER A 86 -4.49 7.21 -7.66
N ALA A 87 -4.85 7.37 -6.37
CA ALA A 87 -3.99 8.06 -5.41
C ALA A 87 -2.65 7.33 -5.23
N HIS A 88 -2.68 6.01 -5.09
CA HIS A 88 -1.45 5.23 -4.99
C HIS A 88 -0.62 5.29 -6.29
N ALA A 89 -1.25 5.23 -7.47
CA ALA A 89 -0.55 5.35 -8.74
C ALA A 89 0.19 6.69 -8.87
N ASP A 90 -0.46 7.81 -8.50
CA ASP A 90 0.16 9.13 -8.54
C ASP A 90 1.26 9.25 -7.46
N GLY A 91 0.99 8.75 -6.26
CA GLY A 91 1.97 8.73 -5.17
C GLY A 91 3.22 7.89 -5.51
N TYR A 92 3.05 6.72 -6.12
CA TYR A 92 4.17 5.88 -6.57
C TYR A 92 5.05 6.60 -7.59
N ARG A 93 4.45 7.32 -8.55
CA ARG A 93 5.18 8.13 -9.53
C ARG A 93 5.90 9.32 -8.90
N ALA A 94 5.29 9.94 -7.89
CA ALA A 94 5.87 11.10 -7.19
C ALA A 94 6.91 10.72 -6.12
N ALA A 95 6.92 9.47 -5.68
CA ALA A 95 7.86 8.95 -4.69
C ALA A 95 9.30 9.02 -5.19
N LYS A 96 10.25 9.33 -4.29
CA LYS A 96 11.69 9.48 -4.60
C LYS A 96 12.53 8.32 -4.04
N GLY A 97 12.00 7.52 -3.12
CA GLY A 97 12.71 6.45 -2.44
C GLY A 97 13.07 5.27 -3.35
N ASP A 98 14.08 4.54 -3.02
CA ASP A 98 14.49 3.30 -3.70
C ASP A 98 13.48 2.16 -3.50
N ILE A 99 12.76 2.25 -2.39
CA ILE A 99 11.64 1.38 -2.02
C ILE A 99 10.40 2.25 -1.81
N ILE A 100 9.28 1.81 -2.35
CA ILE A 100 8.01 2.52 -2.24
C ILE A 100 7.02 1.61 -1.51
N ILE A 101 6.47 2.11 -0.40
CA ILE A 101 5.48 1.40 0.41
C ILE A 101 4.13 2.11 0.25
N GLY A 102 3.13 1.41 -0.27
CA GLY A 102 1.75 1.90 -0.22
C GLY A 102 1.01 1.32 0.96
N MET A 103 0.19 2.10 1.65
CA MET A 103 -0.71 1.63 2.69
C MET A 103 -1.96 2.52 2.83
N ASP A 104 -3.01 1.99 3.44
CA ASP A 104 -4.20 2.77 3.75
C ASP A 104 -3.96 3.63 5.01
N THR A 105 -4.74 4.71 5.14
CA THR A 105 -4.58 5.72 6.21
C THR A 105 -5.47 5.47 7.43
N ASP A 106 -6.29 4.43 7.43
CA ASP A 106 -7.36 4.21 8.42
C ASP A 106 -6.99 3.23 9.56
N PHE A 107 -5.70 2.95 9.74
CA PHE A 107 -5.17 1.96 10.69
C PHE A 107 -5.70 0.52 10.50
N SER A 108 -6.30 0.21 9.35
CA SER A 108 -6.61 -1.17 9.00
C SER A 108 -5.34 -2.00 8.72
N HIS A 109 -4.27 -1.33 8.32
CA HIS A 109 -2.92 -1.84 8.24
C HIS A 109 -2.09 -1.34 9.42
N ASP A 110 -1.32 -2.21 10.03
CA ASP A 110 -0.42 -1.84 11.13
C ASP A 110 0.90 -1.30 10.56
N PRO A 111 1.26 -0.03 10.80
CA PRO A 111 2.52 0.52 10.29
C PRO A 111 3.75 -0.19 10.87
N TYR A 112 3.64 -0.84 12.04
CA TYR A 112 4.71 -1.63 12.64
C TYR A 112 5.06 -2.90 11.85
N ASP A 113 4.28 -3.26 10.83
CA ASP A 113 4.67 -4.29 9.87
C ASP A 113 5.73 -3.80 8.85
N ILE A 114 5.94 -2.49 8.67
CA ILE A 114 6.89 -1.90 7.69
C ILE A 114 8.29 -2.56 7.74
N PRO A 115 8.93 -2.74 8.89
CA PRO A 115 10.25 -3.39 8.93
C PRO A 115 10.26 -4.81 8.34
N ARG A 116 9.17 -5.56 8.48
CA ARG A 116 9.04 -6.92 7.91
C ARG A 116 9.01 -6.89 6.37
N PHE A 117 8.41 -5.86 5.78
CA PHE A 117 8.45 -5.66 4.33
C PHE A 117 9.86 -5.33 3.86
N LEU A 118 10.54 -4.44 4.57
CA LEU A 118 11.91 -4.04 4.22
C LEU A 118 12.87 -5.23 4.31
N ALA A 119 12.74 -6.07 5.33
CA ALA A 119 13.54 -7.28 5.47
C ALA A 119 13.37 -8.23 4.25
N LYS A 120 12.14 -8.40 3.73
CA LYS A 120 11.91 -9.21 2.54
C LYS A 120 12.45 -8.57 1.25
N ILE A 121 12.42 -7.25 1.14
CA ILE A 121 13.13 -6.55 0.06
C ILE A 121 14.63 -6.83 0.14
N ASP A 122 15.21 -6.86 1.34
CA ASP A 122 16.65 -7.14 1.55
C ASP A 122 17.02 -8.59 1.18
N GLU A 123 16.10 -9.54 1.33
CA GLU A 123 16.25 -10.92 0.83
C GLU A 123 16.21 -11.00 -0.72
N GLY A 124 16.08 -9.87 -1.43
CA GLY A 124 16.13 -9.79 -2.89
C GLY A 124 14.77 -9.92 -3.58
N TYR A 125 13.65 -9.78 -2.87
CA TYR A 125 12.34 -9.65 -3.51
C TYR A 125 12.15 -8.25 -4.09
N ASP A 126 11.44 -8.18 -5.21
CA ASP A 126 11.12 -6.91 -5.88
C ASP A 126 9.81 -6.32 -5.37
N ILE A 127 8.87 -7.18 -4.98
CA ILE A 127 7.57 -6.84 -4.44
C ILE A 127 7.29 -7.71 -3.21
N VAL A 128 6.93 -7.07 -2.11
CA VAL A 128 6.43 -7.72 -0.91
C VAL A 128 4.97 -7.28 -0.72
N GLN A 129 4.05 -8.22 -0.81
CA GLN A 129 2.61 -7.98 -0.72
C GLN A 129 2.09 -8.39 0.64
N ALA A 130 1.33 -7.53 1.31
CA ALA A 130 0.56 -7.94 2.47
C ALA A 130 -0.52 -8.92 2.08
N SER A 131 -0.79 -9.92 2.92
CA SER A 131 -1.85 -10.88 2.64
C SER A 131 -2.65 -11.20 3.89
N ARG A 132 -3.97 -11.11 3.75
CA ARG A 132 -4.97 -11.51 4.74
C ARG A 132 -5.35 -12.98 4.64
N TYR A 133 -4.89 -13.67 3.60
CA TYR A 133 -5.42 -14.97 3.17
C TYR A 133 -4.39 -16.10 3.18
N ILE A 134 -3.12 -15.82 3.45
CA ILE A 134 -2.10 -16.84 3.70
C ILE A 134 -2.06 -17.26 5.18
N LYS A 135 -1.38 -18.34 5.51
CA LYS A 135 -1.22 -18.81 6.91
C LYS A 135 -0.63 -17.71 7.79
N GLY A 136 -1.30 -17.39 8.89
CA GLY A 136 -0.94 -16.30 9.79
C GLY A 136 -1.57 -14.94 9.44
N GLY A 137 -2.16 -14.79 8.25
CA GLY A 137 -2.93 -13.61 7.90
C GLY A 137 -4.36 -13.68 8.44
N THR A 138 -4.88 -12.53 8.86
CA THR A 138 -6.25 -12.44 9.38
C THR A 138 -6.99 -11.23 8.83
N TYR A 139 -8.30 -11.38 8.75
CA TYR A 139 -9.26 -10.31 8.46
C TYR A 139 -10.24 -10.29 9.62
N GLU A 140 -10.16 -9.28 10.48
CA GLU A 140 -11.07 -9.13 11.61
C GLU A 140 -12.50 -8.91 11.11
N VAL A 141 -13.45 -9.63 11.73
CA VAL A 141 -14.86 -9.60 11.36
C VAL A 141 -15.68 -9.22 12.60
N ASN A 142 -16.11 -7.97 12.65
CA ASN A 142 -16.87 -7.42 13.77
C ASN A 142 -18.39 -7.32 13.48
N SER A 143 -18.81 -7.66 12.26
CA SER A 143 -20.22 -7.57 11.84
C SER A 143 -20.51 -8.49 10.65
N PHE A 144 -21.80 -8.79 10.41
CA PHE A 144 -22.25 -9.53 9.23
C PHE A 144 -21.89 -8.79 7.92
N ARG A 145 -21.89 -7.47 7.94
CA ARG A 145 -21.45 -6.64 6.80
C ARG A 145 -19.97 -6.86 6.50
N THR A 146 -19.12 -6.88 7.51
CA THR A 146 -17.68 -7.12 7.37
C THR A 146 -17.41 -8.55 6.90
N TRP A 147 -18.19 -9.53 7.40
CA TRP A 147 -18.12 -10.91 6.93
C TRP A 147 -18.43 -11.04 5.43
N LYS A 148 -19.51 -10.41 4.94
CA LYS A 148 -19.84 -10.39 3.51
C LYS A 148 -18.71 -9.77 2.68
N LYS A 149 -18.11 -8.68 3.14
CA LYS A 149 -16.97 -8.06 2.47
C LYS A 149 -15.76 -9.00 2.40
N LYS A 150 -15.44 -9.68 3.52
CA LYS A 150 -14.36 -10.68 3.58
C LYS A 150 -14.58 -11.81 2.57
N MET A 151 -15.79 -12.39 2.53
CA MET A 151 -16.11 -13.47 1.61
C MET A 151 -16.04 -13.03 0.15
N ALA A 152 -16.62 -11.87 -0.18
CA ALA A 152 -16.54 -11.31 -1.53
C ALA A 152 -15.09 -11.01 -1.97
N SER A 153 -14.30 -10.45 -1.06
CA SER A 153 -12.87 -10.20 -1.31
C SER A 153 -12.08 -11.49 -1.49
N LYS A 154 -12.30 -12.49 -0.64
CA LYS A 154 -11.63 -13.79 -0.75
C LYS A 154 -11.95 -14.48 -2.08
N PHE A 155 -13.24 -14.54 -2.44
CA PHE A 155 -13.66 -15.12 -3.72
C PHE A 155 -13.07 -14.37 -4.92
N GLY A 156 -13.11 -13.03 -4.89
CA GLY A 156 -12.51 -12.21 -5.94
C GLY A 156 -11.00 -12.47 -6.09
N ASN A 157 -10.27 -12.57 -4.97
CA ASN A 157 -8.84 -12.87 -5.01
C ASN A 157 -8.52 -14.26 -5.58
N VAL A 158 -9.30 -15.29 -5.21
CA VAL A 158 -9.16 -16.65 -5.77
C VAL A 158 -9.38 -16.64 -7.29
N LEU A 159 -10.42 -15.94 -7.74
CA LEU A 159 -10.71 -15.81 -9.18
C LEU A 159 -9.57 -15.09 -9.93
N ILE A 160 -9.04 -14.00 -9.35
CA ILE A 160 -7.91 -13.27 -9.94
C ILE A 160 -6.68 -14.17 -10.01
N ALA A 161 -6.33 -14.87 -8.93
CA ALA A 161 -5.18 -15.78 -8.90
C ALA A 161 -5.30 -16.87 -9.97
N PHE A 162 -6.48 -17.48 -10.09
CA PHE A 162 -6.75 -18.54 -11.05
C PHE A 162 -6.60 -18.05 -12.50
N LEU A 163 -7.23 -16.92 -12.85
CA LEU A 163 -7.21 -16.39 -14.21
C LEU A 163 -5.87 -15.76 -14.60
N SER A 164 -5.21 -15.08 -13.68
CA SER A 164 -3.94 -14.40 -13.96
C SER A 164 -2.72 -15.31 -13.81
N ARG A 165 -2.86 -16.46 -13.13
CA ARG A 165 -1.77 -17.38 -12.77
C ARG A 165 -0.66 -16.74 -11.96
N VAL A 166 -0.93 -15.64 -11.27
CA VAL A 166 0.01 -14.98 -10.37
C VAL A 166 -0.02 -15.68 -9.01
N PRO A 167 1.13 -16.09 -8.44
CA PRO A 167 1.19 -16.82 -7.17
C PRO A 167 1.04 -15.88 -5.96
N VAL A 168 -0.09 -15.16 -5.91
CA VAL A 168 -0.48 -14.22 -4.86
C VAL A 168 -1.90 -14.50 -4.44
N HIS A 169 -2.20 -14.42 -3.15
CA HIS A 169 -3.51 -14.68 -2.57
C HIS A 169 -4.31 -13.41 -2.26
N ASP A 170 -3.65 -12.24 -2.19
CA ASP A 170 -4.30 -10.97 -1.88
C ASP A 170 -3.90 -9.86 -2.87
N PHE A 171 -4.72 -9.64 -3.88
CA PHE A 171 -4.53 -8.61 -4.91
C PHE A 171 -5.14 -7.26 -4.56
N THR A 172 -5.97 -7.22 -3.50
CA THR A 172 -6.86 -6.08 -3.24
C THR A 172 -6.40 -5.17 -2.12
N THR A 173 -5.37 -5.54 -1.39
CA THR A 173 -4.76 -4.66 -0.39
C THR A 173 -3.78 -3.67 -1.02
N SER A 174 -3.77 -2.45 -0.51
CA SER A 174 -2.81 -1.41 -0.88
C SER A 174 -1.46 -1.60 -0.21
N PHE A 175 -1.40 -2.34 0.92
CA PHE A 175 -0.20 -2.49 1.72
C PHE A 175 0.81 -3.41 1.04
N ARG A 176 1.84 -2.81 0.51
CA ARG A 176 2.93 -3.48 -0.19
C ARG A 176 4.20 -2.64 -0.20
N ALA A 177 5.35 -3.29 -0.25
CA ALA A 177 6.62 -2.66 -0.57
C ALA A 177 7.06 -3.07 -1.98
N VAL A 178 7.60 -2.12 -2.72
CA VAL A 178 7.98 -2.28 -4.13
C VAL A 178 9.30 -1.57 -4.39
N ARG A 179 10.24 -2.22 -5.08
CA ARG A 179 11.45 -1.54 -5.56
C ARG A 179 11.09 -0.49 -6.63
N ARG A 180 11.79 0.64 -6.64
CA ARG A 180 11.58 1.71 -7.63
C ARG A 180 11.57 1.21 -9.06
N GLY A 181 12.54 0.38 -9.46
CA GLY A 181 12.62 -0.14 -10.82
C GLY A 181 11.38 -0.91 -11.27
N VAL A 182 10.60 -1.51 -10.35
CA VAL A 182 9.31 -2.12 -10.68
C VAL A 182 8.29 -1.03 -11.06
N VAL A 183 8.20 0.03 -10.26
CA VAL A 183 7.25 1.13 -10.50
C VAL A 183 7.53 1.83 -11.83
N GLU A 184 8.79 2.04 -12.15
CA GLU A 184 9.23 2.66 -13.40
C GLU A 184 8.88 1.81 -14.64
N ASN A 185 9.00 0.49 -14.50
CA ASN A 185 8.79 -0.46 -15.60
C ASN A 185 7.36 -0.97 -15.72
N VAL A 186 6.55 -0.92 -14.66
CA VAL A 186 5.16 -1.43 -14.65
C VAL A 186 4.18 -0.27 -14.82
N LYS A 187 3.79 -0.01 -16.05
CA LYS A 187 2.77 1.01 -16.36
C LYS A 187 1.36 0.44 -16.21
N THR A 188 0.55 1.05 -15.38
CA THR A 188 -0.85 0.70 -15.15
C THR A 188 -1.80 1.69 -15.83
N GLU A 189 -2.93 1.19 -16.31
CA GLU A 189 -3.97 1.97 -17.00
C GLU A 189 -5.26 2.05 -16.18
N SER A 190 -5.46 1.08 -15.27
CA SER A 190 -6.66 1.02 -14.44
C SER A 190 -6.66 2.08 -13.36
N SER A 191 -7.84 2.58 -13.05
CA SER A 191 -8.11 3.46 -11.92
C SER A 191 -8.88 2.73 -10.81
N GLY A 192 -8.92 3.29 -9.62
CA GLY A 192 -9.58 2.68 -8.47
C GLY A 192 -8.88 1.40 -8.01
N ASN A 193 -9.62 0.47 -7.43
CA ASN A 193 -9.03 -0.75 -6.84
C ASN A 193 -8.42 -1.71 -7.88
N SER A 194 -8.80 -1.60 -9.16
CA SER A 194 -8.21 -2.40 -10.24
C SER A 194 -6.70 -2.14 -10.41
N PHE A 195 -6.22 -0.96 -10.02
CA PHE A 195 -4.79 -0.62 -10.01
C PHE A 195 -3.96 -1.66 -9.26
N PHE A 196 -4.40 -2.05 -8.07
CA PHE A 196 -3.63 -2.96 -7.20
C PHE A 196 -3.45 -4.34 -7.83
N MET A 197 -4.51 -4.84 -8.47
CA MET A 197 -4.50 -6.11 -9.20
C MET A 197 -3.66 -6.00 -10.49
N GLU A 198 -3.91 -4.99 -11.30
CA GLU A 198 -3.21 -4.79 -12.58
C GLU A 198 -1.69 -4.69 -12.36
N PHE A 199 -1.28 -3.94 -11.34
CA PHE A 199 0.13 -3.77 -11.00
C PHE A 199 0.82 -5.12 -10.75
N LEU A 200 0.22 -5.99 -9.92
CA LEU A 200 0.78 -7.32 -9.61
C LEU A 200 0.81 -8.24 -10.84
N VAL A 201 -0.27 -8.25 -11.63
CA VAL A 201 -0.33 -9.08 -12.84
C VAL A 201 0.72 -8.65 -13.86
N LYS A 202 0.85 -7.35 -14.12
CA LYS A 202 1.86 -6.82 -15.06
C LYS A 202 3.28 -7.02 -14.55
N ALA A 203 3.53 -6.88 -13.24
CA ALA A 203 4.82 -7.15 -12.64
C ALA A 203 5.20 -8.63 -12.72
N HIS A 204 4.26 -9.54 -12.46
CA HIS A 204 4.49 -10.98 -12.63
C HIS A 204 4.87 -11.36 -14.07
N ARG A 205 4.18 -10.80 -15.07
CA ARG A 205 4.50 -11.01 -16.48
C ARG A 205 5.91 -10.55 -16.86
N LYS A 206 6.42 -9.55 -16.14
CA LYS A 206 7.81 -9.08 -16.27
C LYS A 206 8.81 -9.88 -15.41
N ARG A 207 8.36 -10.97 -14.75
CA ARG A 207 9.17 -11.89 -13.95
C ARG A 207 9.82 -11.24 -12.71
N TYR A 208 9.22 -10.20 -12.16
CA TYR A 208 9.63 -9.67 -10.85
C TYR A 208 9.36 -10.68 -9.74
N ARG A 209 10.30 -10.78 -8.80
CA ARG A 209 10.21 -11.69 -7.65
C ARG A 209 9.25 -11.13 -6.62
N MET A 210 8.19 -11.89 -6.33
CA MET A 210 7.15 -11.49 -5.39
C MET A 210 7.07 -12.45 -4.22
N ILE A 211 6.74 -11.91 -3.04
CA ILE A 211 6.40 -12.70 -1.85
C ILE A 211 5.23 -12.04 -1.12
N GLU A 212 4.45 -12.86 -0.43
CA GLU A 212 3.43 -12.38 0.50
C GLU A 212 3.90 -12.52 1.95
N ILE A 213 3.54 -11.54 2.78
CA ILE A 213 3.68 -11.62 4.22
C ILE A 213 2.29 -11.56 4.89
N PRO A 214 2.05 -12.36 5.94
CA PRO A 214 0.78 -12.33 6.63
C PRO A 214 0.64 -11.05 7.45
N ILE A 215 -0.54 -10.43 7.38
CA ILE A 215 -0.91 -9.27 8.19
C ILE A 215 -2.22 -9.51 8.93
N VAL A 216 -2.41 -8.77 10.03
CA VAL A 216 -3.68 -8.64 10.72
C VAL A 216 -4.40 -7.41 10.17
N PHE A 217 -5.43 -7.62 9.36
CA PHE A 217 -6.25 -6.52 8.85
C PHE A 217 -7.39 -6.26 9.82
N LYS A 218 -7.37 -5.09 10.44
CA LYS A 218 -8.38 -4.64 11.40
C LYS A 218 -9.53 -3.91 10.70
N ASP A 219 -10.74 -3.97 11.26
CA ASP A 219 -11.79 -3.07 10.79
C ASP A 219 -11.42 -1.64 11.16
N ARG A 220 -11.83 -0.67 10.35
CA ARG A 220 -11.45 0.74 10.52
C ARG A 220 -11.71 1.22 11.95
N VAL A 221 -10.71 1.84 12.54
CA VAL A 221 -10.82 2.46 13.88
C VAL A 221 -11.63 3.75 13.81
N ILE A 222 -11.50 4.51 12.70
CA ILE A 222 -12.15 5.80 12.49
C ILE A 222 -12.78 5.84 11.09
N GLY A 223 -13.97 6.46 10.96
CA GLY A 223 -14.64 6.70 9.68
C GLY A 223 -15.60 5.60 9.19
N LYS A 224 -16.34 5.88 8.12
CA LYS A 224 -17.27 4.94 7.47
C LYS A 224 -16.76 4.52 6.09
N SER A 225 -16.79 3.22 5.80
CA SER A 225 -16.43 2.68 4.48
C SER A 225 -17.34 3.27 3.39
N LYS A 226 -16.74 4.00 2.44
CA LYS A 226 -17.41 4.65 1.32
C LYS A 226 -17.49 3.75 0.07
N LEU A 227 -17.08 2.47 0.17
CA LEU A 227 -17.00 1.53 -0.94
C LEU A 227 -18.37 0.98 -1.33
N LYS A 228 -18.77 1.19 -2.59
CA LYS A 228 -19.94 0.56 -3.23
C LYS A 228 -19.51 -0.75 -3.88
N LEU A 229 -19.67 -1.88 -3.16
CA LEU A 229 -19.17 -3.20 -3.55
C LEU A 229 -19.57 -3.64 -4.98
N GLY A 230 -20.83 -3.50 -5.37
CA GLY A 230 -21.31 -4.05 -6.66
C GLY A 230 -20.65 -3.43 -7.90
N ARG A 231 -20.61 -2.10 -7.98
CA ARG A 231 -20.02 -1.39 -9.13
C ARG A 231 -18.51 -1.60 -9.27
N GLN A 232 -17.82 -1.70 -8.14
CA GLN A 232 -16.37 -1.92 -8.12
C GLN A 232 -16.01 -3.35 -8.50
N SER A 233 -16.78 -4.34 -8.04
CA SER A 233 -16.56 -5.74 -8.39
C SER A 233 -16.74 -5.98 -9.89
N LEU A 234 -17.79 -5.40 -10.49
CA LEU A 234 -18.03 -5.50 -11.94
C LEU A 234 -16.92 -4.84 -12.77
N ARG A 235 -16.44 -3.66 -12.33
CA ARG A 235 -15.32 -2.98 -12.97
C ARG A 235 -14.05 -3.81 -12.90
N MET A 236 -13.76 -4.37 -11.72
CA MET A 236 -12.57 -5.19 -11.48
C MET A 236 -12.59 -6.48 -12.34
N LEU A 237 -13.76 -7.14 -12.48
CA LEU A 237 -13.91 -8.30 -13.37
C LEU A 237 -13.67 -7.94 -14.83
N ARG A 238 -14.22 -6.80 -15.30
CA ARG A 238 -13.97 -6.32 -16.67
C ARG A 238 -12.49 -6.02 -16.92
N ASP A 239 -11.82 -5.37 -15.95
CA ASP A 239 -10.42 -5.02 -16.06
C ASP A 239 -9.53 -6.28 -15.99
N LEU A 240 -9.89 -7.28 -15.17
CA LEU A 240 -9.25 -8.59 -15.15
C LEU A 240 -9.38 -9.31 -16.50
N ALA A 241 -10.58 -9.33 -17.09
CA ALA A 241 -10.79 -9.94 -18.41
C ALA A 241 -9.89 -9.28 -19.47
N LYS A 242 -9.80 -7.95 -19.48
CA LYS A 242 -8.89 -7.23 -20.38
C LYS A 242 -7.43 -7.60 -20.17
N LEU A 243 -7.02 -7.80 -18.90
CA LEU A 243 -5.65 -8.20 -18.58
C LEU A 243 -5.34 -9.63 -19.00
N CYS A 244 -6.29 -10.57 -18.88
CA CYS A 244 -6.03 -11.99 -19.13
C CYS A 244 -6.18 -12.39 -20.60
N PHE A 245 -7.00 -11.67 -21.38
CA PHE A 245 -7.36 -12.03 -22.76
C PHE A 245 -6.86 -11.04 -23.82
N ARG A 246 -5.99 -10.11 -23.44
CA ARG A 246 -5.14 -9.29 -24.32
C ARG A 246 -3.68 -9.74 -24.17
#